data_c56d975f9d5126ad48ee5627f9bf4ed0
#
_entry.id   c56d975f9d5126ad48ee5627f9bf4ed0
#
_cell.length_a   1.000
_cell.length_b   1.000
_cell.length_c   1.000
_cell.angle_alpha   90.00
_cell.angle_beta   90.00
_cell.angle_gamma   90.00
#
_symmetry.space_group_name_H-M   'P 1'
#
loop_
_entity.id
_entity.type
_entity.pdbx_description
1 polymer ?
#
loop_
_entity_poly.entity_id
_entity_poly.type
_entity_poly.pdbx_seq_one_letter_code
_entity_poly.pdbx_strand_id
1 'polypeptide(L)'
;MSEYSCSLSVIGAGSYGTSLAQSTASKGLPVMLWCRNPVNAQKMQQDRVNEKYLPGIKFKDTLTVSSSLEEVVRASKNVLVVVPSHTFAEVLTAIKPFLQPDQRIAWA
;
A
#
# COMPACT_ATOMS: atom_id res chain seq x y z
N MET A 1 11.82 2.73 20.19
CA MET A 1 12.12 2.05 18.92
C MET A 1 10.81 1.71 18.20
N SER A 2 10.73 2.04 16.94
CA SER A 2 9.54 1.73 16.15
C SER A 2 9.56 0.28 15.71
N GLU A 3 8.41 -0.42 15.87
CA GLU A 3 8.25 -1.77 15.35
C GLU A 3 7.92 -1.77 13.86
N TYR A 4 7.73 -0.59 13.28
CA TYR A 4 7.25 -0.45 11.91
C TYR A 4 8.39 -0.06 10.97
N SER A 5 8.42 -0.74 9.82
CA SER A 5 9.45 -0.49 8.81
C SER A 5 9.09 0.64 7.84
N CYS A 6 7.80 1.00 7.78
CA CYS A 6 7.33 2.01 6.84
C CYS A 6 6.60 3.14 7.55
N SER A 7 6.55 4.30 6.88
CA SER A 7 5.82 5.46 7.35
C SER A 7 4.34 5.39 6.98
N LEU A 8 4.01 4.67 5.90
CA LEU A 8 2.65 4.55 5.40
C LEU A 8 2.46 3.20 4.74
N SER A 9 1.32 2.57 5.01
CA SER A 9 0.86 1.39 4.27
C SER A 9 -0.38 1.78 3.48
N VAL A 10 -0.37 1.55 2.17
CA VAL A 10 -1.50 1.89 1.29
C VAL A 10 -2.14 0.59 0.81
N ILE A 11 -3.41 0.40 1.13
CA ILE A 11 -4.17 -0.78 0.76
C ILE A 11 -5.02 -0.45 -0.46
N GLY A 12 -4.52 -0.83 -1.63
CA GLY A 12 -5.21 -0.59 -2.90
C GLY A 12 -4.31 0.08 -3.90
N ALA A 13 -4.01 -0.63 -5.00
CA ALA A 13 -3.07 -0.19 -6.03
C ALA A 13 -3.79 0.34 -7.28
N GLY A 14 -4.91 1.04 -7.09
CA GLY A 14 -5.55 1.78 -8.17
C GLY A 14 -4.81 3.09 -8.42
N SER A 15 -5.40 3.93 -9.24
CA SER A 15 -4.81 5.21 -9.63
C SER A 15 -4.51 6.09 -8.41
N TYR A 16 -5.49 6.29 -7.55
CA TYR A 16 -5.35 7.18 -6.39
C TYR A 16 -4.38 6.61 -5.35
N GLY A 17 -4.52 5.32 -5.02
CA GLY A 17 -3.64 4.68 -4.05
C GLY A 17 -2.18 4.69 -4.49
N THR A 18 -1.93 4.35 -5.76
CA THR A 18 -0.58 4.37 -6.30
C THR A 18 0.01 5.77 -6.28
N SER A 19 -0.80 6.78 -6.63
CA SER A 19 -0.36 8.18 -6.64
C SER A 19 0.01 8.65 -5.23
N LEU A 20 -0.81 8.30 -4.22
CA LEU A 20 -0.52 8.67 -2.84
C LEU A 20 0.75 7.99 -2.33
N ALA A 21 0.92 6.70 -2.65
CA ALA A 21 2.12 5.96 -2.26
C ALA A 21 3.37 6.58 -2.89
N GLN A 22 3.31 6.92 -4.17
CA GLN A 22 4.43 7.53 -4.87
C GLN A 22 4.73 8.93 -4.31
N SER A 23 3.70 9.71 -4.00
CA SER A 23 3.88 11.03 -3.42
C SER A 23 4.60 10.96 -2.07
N THR A 24 4.21 10.01 -1.23
CA THR A 24 4.86 9.80 0.07
C THR A 24 6.31 9.34 -0.11
N ALA A 25 6.53 8.40 -1.03
CA ALA A 25 7.87 7.90 -1.33
C ALA A 25 8.77 8.99 -1.89
N SER A 26 8.22 9.95 -2.63
CA SER A 26 8.97 11.08 -3.19
C SER A 26 9.59 11.96 -2.12
N LYS A 27 9.06 11.91 -0.90
CA LYS A 27 9.59 12.65 0.23
C LYS A 27 10.70 11.87 0.96
N GLY A 28 11.11 10.74 0.42
CA GLY A 28 12.12 9.89 1.04
C GLY A 28 11.60 8.98 2.12
N LEU A 29 10.29 8.87 2.29
CA LEU A 29 9.67 8.06 3.33
C LEU A 29 9.40 6.64 2.80
N PRO A 30 9.68 5.60 3.60
CA PRO A 30 9.37 4.23 3.16
C PRO A 30 7.86 3.99 3.18
N VAL A 31 7.37 3.42 2.08
CA VAL A 31 5.94 3.17 1.84
C VAL A 31 5.77 1.76 1.30
N MET A 32 4.73 1.07 1.76
CA MET A 32 4.36 -0.22 1.19
C MET A 32 2.97 -0.11 0.57
N LEU A 33 2.84 -0.58 -0.66
CA LEU A 33 1.61 -0.55 -1.43
C LEU A 33 1.10 -1.97 -1.64
N TRP A 34 -0.14 -2.23 -1.24
CA TRP A 34 -0.75 -3.54 -1.42
C TRP A 34 -1.49 -3.62 -2.74
N CYS A 35 -1.16 -4.65 -3.53
CA CYS A 35 -1.86 -5.00 -4.75
C CYS A 35 -2.46 -6.40 -4.56
N ARG A 36 -3.76 -6.54 -4.77
CA ARG A 36 -4.49 -7.78 -4.51
C ARG A 36 -3.97 -8.94 -5.34
N ASN A 37 -3.68 -8.72 -6.61
CA ASN A 37 -3.25 -9.77 -7.53
C ASN A 37 -1.73 -9.98 -7.41
N PRO A 38 -1.28 -11.21 -7.01
CA PRO A 38 0.15 -11.45 -6.82
C PRO A 38 0.98 -11.27 -8.09
N VAL A 39 0.44 -11.62 -9.24
CA VAL A 39 1.15 -11.46 -10.52
C VAL A 39 1.36 -9.98 -10.82
N ASN A 40 0.33 -9.17 -10.65
CA ASN A 40 0.42 -7.73 -10.87
C ASN A 40 1.37 -7.08 -9.86
N ALA A 41 1.32 -7.51 -8.61
CA ALA A 41 2.20 -6.97 -7.58
C ALA A 41 3.66 -7.26 -7.91
N GLN A 42 3.97 -8.48 -8.31
CA GLN A 42 5.32 -8.87 -8.71
C GLN A 42 5.80 -8.06 -9.91
N LYS A 43 4.94 -7.89 -10.90
CA LYS A 43 5.27 -7.12 -12.09
C LYS A 43 5.55 -5.66 -11.74
N MET A 44 4.69 -5.05 -10.92
CA MET A 44 4.90 -3.67 -10.50
C MET A 44 6.19 -3.49 -9.71
N GLN A 45 6.51 -4.46 -8.84
CA GLN A 45 7.73 -4.39 -8.05
C GLN A 45 8.98 -4.54 -8.93
N GLN A 46 8.93 -5.43 -9.91
CA GLN A 46 10.04 -5.63 -10.85
C GLN A 46 10.24 -4.43 -11.76
N ASP A 47 9.15 -3.96 -12.37
CA ASP A 47 9.19 -2.89 -13.37
C ASP A 47 9.31 -1.51 -12.72
N ARG A 48 9.01 -1.41 -11.44
CA ARG A 48 9.01 -0.17 -10.67
C ARG A 48 8.04 0.87 -11.23
N VAL A 49 6.89 0.38 -11.74
CA VAL A 49 5.86 1.24 -12.31
C VAL A 49 4.52 0.51 -12.27
N ASN A 50 3.43 1.27 -12.16
CA ASN A 50 2.07 0.75 -12.31
C ASN A 50 1.54 1.21 -13.67
N GLU A 51 1.80 0.43 -14.69
CA GLU A 51 1.45 0.80 -16.08
C GLU A 51 -0.04 1.01 -16.29
N LYS A 52 -0.87 0.26 -15.56
CA LYS A 52 -2.32 0.35 -15.73
C LYS A 52 -2.91 1.65 -15.20
N TYR A 53 -2.43 2.11 -14.04
CA TYR A 53 -3.05 3.24 -13.34
C TYR A 53 -2.16 4.47 -13.23
N LEU A 54 -0.86 4.33 -13.41
CA LEU A 54 0.07 5.45 -13.32
C LEU A 54 1.21 5.25 -14.33
N PRO A 55 0.88 5.18 -15.64
CA PRO A 55 1.88 4.85 -16.66
C PRO A 55 2.96 5.92 -16.75
N GLY A 56 4.18 5.47 -17.03
CA GLY A 56 5.30 6.37 -17.26
C GLY A 56 5.94 6.96 -16.00
N ILE A 57 5.37 6.68 -14.83
CA ILE A 57 5.93 7.19 -13.57
C ILE A 57 6.66 6.07 -12.85
N LYS A 58 7.98 6.16 -12.76
CA LYS A 58 8.78 5.18 -12.05
C LYS A 58 8.65 5.37 -10.54
N PHE A 59 8.49 4.25 -9.82
CA PHE A 59 8.43 4.28 -8.36
C PHE A 59 9.76 4.72 -7.77
N LYS A 60 9.68 5.52 -6.71
CA LYS A 60 10.86 5.87 -5.93
C LYS A 60 11.39 4.65 -5.18
N ASP A 61 12.67 4.66 -4.85
CA ASP A 61 13.34 3.52 -4.20
C ASP A 61 12.69 3.10 -2.88
N THR A 62 12.04 4.04 -2.21
CA THR A 62 11.42 3.79 -0.91
C THR A 62 10.02 3.18 -1.01
N LEU A 63 9.48 2.98 -2.22
CA LEU A 63 8.19 2.36 -2.42
C LEU A 63 8.36 0.87 -2.71
N THR A 64 7.68 0.03 -1.93
CA THR A 64 7.67 -1.42 -2.11
C THR A 64 6.25 -1.89 -2.37
N VAL A 65 6.07 -2.78 -3.35
CA VAL A 65 4.77 -3.36 -3.68
C VAL A 65 4.73 -4.80 -3.19
N SER A 66 3.62 -5.18 -2.55
CA SER A 66 3.43 -6.53 -2.05
C SER A 66 1.97 -6.96 -2.25
N SER A 67 1.75 -8.25 -2.44
CA SER A 67 0.41 -8.84 -2.46
C SER A 67 0.04 -9.46 -1.11
N SER A 68 0.94 -9.44 -0.15
CA SER A 68 0.66 -9.95 1.20
C SER A 68 -0.02 -8.87 2.03
N LEU A 69 -1.31 -9.02 2.26
CA LEU A 69 -2.07 -8.06 3.05
C LEU A 69 -1.53 -7.95 4.46
N GLU A 70 -1.16 -9.07 5.07
CA GLU A 70 -0.58 -9.08 6.41
C GLU A 70 0.71 -8.27 6.46
N GLU A 71 1.60 -8.48 5.51
CA GLU A 71 2.88 -7.77 5.45
C GLU A 71 2.67 -6.27 5.34
N VAL A 72 1.77 -5.86 4.43
CA VAL A 72 1.51 -4.43 4.20
C VAL A 72 0.86 -3.79 5.41
N VAL A 73 -0.16 -4.45 5.99
CA VAL A 73 -0.85 -3.90 7.17
C VAL A 73 0.11 -3.72 8.33
N ARG A 74 1.01 -4.68 8.54
CA ARG A 74 1.95 -4.64 9.67
C ARG A 74 3.15 -3.73 9.44
N ALA A 75 3.34 -3.24 8.23
CA ALA A 75 4.54 -2.47 7.89
C ALA A 75 4.55 -1.07 8.48
N SER A 76 3.39 -0.47 8.75
CA SER A 76 3.30 0.92 9.22
C SER A 76 2.26 1.09 10.32
N LYS A 77 2.49 2.08 11.17
CA LYS A 77 1.49 2.51 12.13
C LYS A 77 0.28 3.13 11.44
N ASN A 78 0.49 3.73 10.27
CA ASN A 78 -0.55 4.42 9.51
C ASN A 78 -0.96 3.58 8.31
N VAL A 79 -2.22 3.15 8.29
CA VAL A 79 -2.78 2.31 7.22
C VAL A 79 -3.86 3.10 6.50
N LEU A 80 -3.66 3.33 5.21
CA LEU A 80 -4.62 4.05 4.37
C LEU A 80 -5.30 3.07 3.43
N VAL A 81 -6.63 2.97 3.52
CA VAL A 81 -7.42 2.07 2.68
C VAL A 81 -7.99 2.85 1.51
N VAL A 82 -7.60 2.48 0.30
CA VAL A 82 -7.98 3.15 -0.95
C VAL A 82 -8.49 2.10 -1.93
N VAL A 83 -9.66 1.56 -1.64
CA VAL A 83 -10.28 0.52 -2.48
C VAL A 83 -11.67 0.98 -2.90
N PRO A 84 -12.22 0.42 -3.99
CA PRO A 84 -13.58 0.74 -4.40
C PRO A 84 -14.58 0.50 -3.26
N SER A 85 -15.62 1.33 -3.18
CA SER A 85 -16.57 1.27 -2.07
C SER A 85 -17.25 -0.09 -1.94
N HIS A 86 -17.45 -0.79 -3.06
CA HIS A 86 -18.12 -2.11 -3.02
C HIS A 86 -17.23 -3.21 -2.44
N THR A 87 -15.92 -2.98 -2.32
CA THR A 87 -14.98 -3.94 -1.72
C THR A 87 -14.47 -3.49 -0.34
N PHE A 88 -14.87 -2.30 0.10
CA PHE A 88 -14.34 -1.70 1.32
C PHE A 88 -14.58 -2.58 2.56
N ALA A 89 -15.82 -3.04 2.74
CA ALA A 89 -16.17 -3.87 3.90
C ALA A 89 -15.40 -5.19 3.92
N GLU A 90 -15.24 -5.81 2.75
CA GLU A 90 -14.48 -7.05 2.61
C GLU A 90 -13.02 -6.85 2.99
N VAL A 91 -12.40 -5.78 2.48
CA VAL A 91 -11.01 -5.46 2.77
C VAL A 91 -10.84 -5.14 4.25
N LEU A 92 -11.73 -4.33 4.81
CA LEU A 92 -11.67 -3.96 6.23
C LEU A 92 -11.74 -5.20 7.13
N THR A 93 -12.62 -6.15 6.78
CA THR A 93 -12.71 -7.42 7.52
C THR A 93 -11.41 -8.22 7.40
N ALA A 94 -10.81 -8.23 6.21
CA ALA A 94 -9.59 -8.98 5.96
C ALA A 94 -8.38 -8.44 6.71
N ILE A 95 -8.32 -7.12 6.96
CA ILE A 95 -7.17 -6.53 7.66
C ILE A 95 -7.27 -6.62 9.18
N LYS A 96 -8.48 -6.80 9.73
CA LYS A 96 -8.69 -6.82 11.19
C LYS A 96 -7.76 -7.76 11.94
N PRO A 97 -7.55 -9.03 11.50
CA PRO A 97 -6.67 -9.95 12.24
C PRO A 97 -5.23 -9.47 12.35
N PHE A 98 -4.80 -8.58 11.48
CA PHE A 98 -3.41 -8.12 11.42
C PHE A 98 -3.18 -6.79 12.13
N LEU A 99 -4.25 -6.12 12.55
CA LEU A 99 -4.15 -4.81 13.18
C LEU A 99 -3.61 -4.88 14.60
N GLN A 100 -2.74 -3.94 14.92
CA GLN A 100 -2.23 -3.75 16.27
C GLN A 100 -2.97 -2.61 16.94
N PRO A 101 -3.06 -2.60 18.29
CA PRO A 101 -3.85 -1.58 18.99
C PRO A 101 -3.44 -0.14 18.76
N ASP A 102 -2.17 0.09 18.44
CA ASP A 102 -1.64 1.44 18.23
C ASP A 102 -1.71 1.92 16.78
N GLN A 103 -2.19 1.07 15.87
CA GLN A 103 -2.28 1.45 14.46
C GLN A 103 -3.47 2.36 14.21
N ARG A 104 -3.30 3.23 13.22
CA ARG A 104 -4.34 4.16 12.77
C ARG A 104 -4.78 3.77 11.37
N ILE A 105 -6.10 3.78 11.15
CA ILE A 105 -6.68 3.48 9.85
C ILE A 105 -7.41 4.72 9.36
N ALA A 106 -7.15 5.07 8.10
CA ALA A 106 -7.89 6.08 7.39
C ALA A 106 -8.33 5.52 6.04
N TRP A 107 -9.26 6.19 5.39
CA TRP A 107 -9.69 5.79 4.06
C TRP A 107 -9.95 7.04 3.22
N ALA A 108 -9.85 6.84 1.91
CA ALA A 108 -10.04 7.92 0.96
C ALA A 108 -10.85 7.44 -0.25
#